data_451be638f83995d44461841a29154b0a
#
_entry.id   451be638f83995d44461841a29154b0a
#
_cell.length_a   1.000
_cell.length_b   1.000
_cell.length_c   1.000
_cell.angle_alpha   90.00
_cell.angle_beta   90.00
_cell.angle_gamma   90.00
#
_symmetry.space_group_name_H-M   'P 1'
#
loop_
_entity.id
_entity.type
_entity.pdbx_description
1 polymer ?
#
loop_
_entity_poly.entity_id
_entity_poly.type
_entity_poly.pdbx_seq_one_letter_code
_entity_poly.pdbx_strand_id
1 'polypeptide(L)'
;MVTQNKKILIITGSFGNGHMQVTQSIVNQLNEMNLDHLSVIQHDLFMEAHPIMTSICKKWYINSFKYFRNMYKRFYYSRPNELDKCFYKYYGLNKLINLLIKEKPDLILLTFPTPVMSVLTEQFNINIPIATVMTDYRIHKNWITPDSQRYYVATEDTKDDFVEAGVPASHIKVTGIPIADKFEDSIDKEAWLSKHHLDPNKPTILMSAGAFGVSKGFDYMINEILEKSPHSQVVMICGRSKELKRSLKAKFKHNPNVLILGYTNYMNEWMASSQLMITKPGGITISEGLTRCIPMIFLNPAPGQELENAHYFEDKGFGKIADTPNEAIDIVSHLTNHEDRLEAMTNQMRISKVSYSTQKLCRDLLDLIGHSSQPEEIYGKVPLYARFFVK
;
A
#
# COMPACT_ATOMS: atom_id res chain seq x y z
N MET A 1 -29.00 -20.78 18.75
CA MET A 1 -28.55 -20.87 17.36
C MET A 1 -27.05 -21.14 17.41
N VAL A 2 -26.59 -22.27 16.90
CA VAL A 2 -25.15 -22.54 16.80
C VAL A 2 -24.61 -21.56 15.76
N THR A 3 -23.86 -20.57 16.19
CA THR A 3 -23.19 -19.65 15.27
C THR A 3 -22.14 -20.44 14.50
N GLN A 4 -22.40 -20.66 13.22
CA GLN A 4 -21.49 -21.40 12.35
C GLN A 4 -20.18 -20.61 12.22
N ASN A 5 -19.02 -21.27 12.41
CA ASN A 5 -17.72 -20.65 12.25
C ASN A 5 -17.54 -20.20 10.80
N LYS A 6 -17.39 -18.90 10.60
CA LYS A 6 -17.15 -18.27 9.30
C LYS A 6 -15.63 -18.15 9.04
N LYS A 7 -15.23 -18.28 7.79
CA LYS A 7 -13.83 -18.28 7.39
C LYS A 7 -13.56 -17.30 6.24
N ILE A 8 -12.63 -16.38 6.46
CA ILE A 8 -12.12 -15.46 5.43
C ILE A 8 -10.75 -15.97 4.95
N LEU A 9 -10.62 -16.18 3.65
CA LEU A 9 -9.36 -16.51 2.99
C LEU A 9 -8.81 -15.25 2.32
N ILE A 10 -7.69 -14.73 2.82
CA ILE A 10 -7.00 -13.57 2.23
C ILE A 10 -5.91 -14.06 1.28
N ILE A 11 -6.00 -13.67 0.02
CA ILE A 11 -5.00 -13.93 -1.00
C ILE A 11 -4.21 -12.65 -1.25
N THR A 12 -2.91 -12.74 -1.07
CA THR A 12 -1.98 -11.61 -1.23
C THR A 12 -0.79 -11.98 -2.10
N GLY A 13 0.10 -11.01 -2.35
CA GLY A 13 1.36 -11.22 -3.07
C GLY A 13 2.49 -10.34 -2.53
N SER A 14 3.65 -10.92 -2.29
CA SER A 14 4.82 -10.24 -1.72
C SER A 14 5.72 -9.56 -2.75
N PHE A 15 5.18 -9.10 -3.90
CA PHE A 15 5.96 -8.35 -4.90
C PHE A 15 6.42 -6.98 -4.40
N GLY A 16 5.71 -6.41 -3.42
CA GLY A 16 6.09 -5.22 -2.66
C GLY A 16 5.70 -5.36 -1.20
N ASN A 17 6.17 -4.45 -0.33
CA ASN A 17 5.78 -4.46 1.08
C ASN A 17 4.33 -3.96 1.30
N GLY A 18 3.80 -3.13 0.40
CA GLY A 18 2.49 -2.49 0.55
C GLY A 18 1.36 -3.50 0.73
N HIS A 19 1.19 -4.44 -0.21
CA HIS A 19 0.12 -5.43 -0.14
C HIS A 19 0.16 -6.28 1.14
N MET A 20 1.37 -6.64 1.59
CA MET A 20 1.54 -7.37 2.86
C MET A 20 1.16 -6.53 4.07
N GLN A 21 1.46 -5.23 4.06
CA GLN A 21 1.07 -4.31 5.13
C GLN A 21 -0.46 -4.10 5.18
N VAL A 22 -1.11 -3.92 4.02
CA VAL A 22 -2.59 -3.88 3.92
C VAL A 22 -3.20 -5.16 4.51
N THR A 23 -2.70 -6.32 4.07
CA THR A 23 -3.16 -7.61 4.58
C THR A 23 -3.00 -7.70 6.09
N GLN A 24 -1.83 -7.32 6.61
CA GLN A 24 -1.57 -7.37 8.06
C GLN A 24 -2.47 -6.41 8.85
N SER A 25 -2.73 -5.21 8.33
CA SER A 25 -3.65 -4.25 8.97
C SER A 25 -5.06 -4.82 9.06
N ILE A 26 -5.56 -5.45 7.99
CA ILE A 26 -6.89 -6.08 7.98
C ILE A 26 -6.94 -7.27 8.97
N VAL A 27 -5.92 -8.14 8.95
CA VAL A 27 -5.85 -9.31 9.87
C VAL A 27 -5.81 -8.85 11.33
N ASN A 28 -4.99 -7.86 11.64
CA ASN A 28 -4.90 -7.33 13.00
C ASN A 28 -6.25 -6.77 13.47
N GLN A 29 -6.90 -5.96 12.63
CA GLN A 29 -8.20 -5.37 12.95
C GLN A 29 -9.29 -6.44 13.15
N LEU A 30 -9.37 -7.46 12.28
CA LEU A 30 -10.33 -8.55 12.45
C LEU A 30 -10.06 -9.36 13.72
N ASN A 31 -8.79 -9.58 14.08
CA ASN A 31 -8.41 -10.27 15.32
C ASN A 31 -8.74 -9.43 16.57
N GLU A 32 -8.55 -8.11 16.52
CA GLU A 32 -8.88 -7.19 17.61
C GLU A 32 -10.39 -7.11 17.88
N MET A 33 -11.23 -7.40 16.88
CA MET A 33 -12.68 -7.49 17.05
C MET A 33 -13.12 -8.69 17.92
N ASN A 34 -12.21 -9.64 18.22
CA ASN A 34 -12.42 -10.80 19.08
C ASN A 34 -13.72 -11.59 18.78
N LEU A 35 -13.96 -11.89 17.52
CA LEU A 35 -15.14 -12.63 17.06
C LEU A 35 -14.88 -14.13 17.13
N ASP A 36 -15.39 -14.81 18.17
CA ASP A 36 -15.17 -16.24 18.43
C ASP A 36 -15.56 -17.17 17.27
N HIS A 37 -16.43 -16.70 16.38
CA HIS A 37 -16.95 -17.45 15.24
C HIS A 37 -16.31 -17.07 13.89
N LEU A 38 -15.22 -16.29 13.90
CA LEU A 38 -14.51 -15.88 12.69
C LEU A 38 -13.08 -16.42 12.66
N SER A 39 -12.72 -17.09 11.57
CA SER A 39 -11.35 -17.53 11.28
C SER A 39 -10.80 -16.76 10.07
N VAL A 40 -9.62 -16.19 10.20
CA VAL A 40 -8.94 -15.44 9.12
C VAL A 40 -7.65 -16.15 8.76
N ILE A 41 -7.51 -16.51 7.49
CA ILE A 41 -6.34 -17.24 6.95
C ILE A 41 -5.76 -16.40 5.81
N GLN A 42 -4.44 -16.22 5.80
CA GLN A 42 -3.75 -15.46 4.74
C GLN A 42 -2.74 -16.34 4.01
N HIS A 43 -2.64 -16.18 2.69
CA HIS A 43 -1.68 -16.85 1.84
C HIS A 43 -1.06 -15.92 0.80
N ASP A 44 0.28 -15.98 0.68
CA ASP A 44 0.98 -15.45 -0.49
C ASP A 44 0.91 -16.48 -1.62
N LEU A 45 -0.16 -16.39 -2.41
CA LEU A 45 -0.45 -17.38 -3.45
C LEU A 45 0.74 -17.62 -4.38
N PHE A 46 1.39 -16.55 -4.80
CA PHE A 46 2.45 -16.62 -5.80
C PHE A 46 3.72 -17.25 -5.24
N MET A 47 4.12 -16.84 -4.04
CA MET A 47 5.30 -17.37 -3.36
C MET A 47 5.10 -18.84 -2.97
N GLU A 48 3.90 -19.20 -2.53
CA GLU A 48 3.60 -20.57 -2.13
C GLU A 48 3.42 -21.53 -3.33
N ALA A 49 2.89 -21.03 -4.46
CA ALA A 49 2.73 -21.84 -5.66
C ALA A 49 4.07 -22.11 -6.37
N HIS A 50 4.89 -21.08 -6.52
CA HIS A 50 6.14 -21.15 -7.31
C HIS A 50 7.26 -20.30 -6.69
N PRO A 51 7.87 -20.72 -5.56
CA PRO A 51 8.77 -19.87 -4.77
C PRO A 51 10.00 -19.39 -5.55
N ILE A 52 10.60 -20.24 -6.37
CA ILE A 52 11.79 -19.88 -7.16
C ILE A 52 11.44 -18.86 -8.24
N MET A 53 10.40 -19.15 -9.03
CA MET A 53 9.96 -18.26 -10.11
C MET A 53 9.51 -16.91 -9.57
N THR A 54 8.70 -16.90 -8.51
CA THR A 54 8.23 -15.68 -7.85
C THR A 54 9.40 -14.85 -7.31
N SER A 55 10.41 -15.50 -6.73
CA SER A 55 11.63 -14.81 -6.25
C SER A 55 12.41 -14.17 -7.39
N ILE A 56 12.52 -14.84 -8.54
CA ILE A 56 13.17 -14.29 -9.76
C ILE A 56 12.35 -13.11 -10.29
N CYS A 57 11.04 -13.27 -10.45
CA CYS A 57 10.15 -12.20 -10.91
C CYS A 57 10.18 -10.98 -9.97
N LYS A 58 10.19 -11.19 -8.65
CA LYS A 58 10.32 -10.12 -7.65
C LYS A 58 11.65 -9.36 -7.77
N LYS A 59 12.76 -10.08 -7.92
CA LYS A 59 14.07 -9.44 -8.15
C LYS A 59 14.09 -8.65 -9.45
N TRP A 60 13.54 -9.23 -10.53
CA TRP A 60 13.44 -8.54 -11.81
C TRP A 60 12.54 -7.30 -11.70
N TYR A 61 11.38 -7.39 -11.06
CA TYR A 61 10.47 -6.27 -10.80
C TYR A 61 11.17 -5.13 -10.06
N ILE A 62 11.84 -5.41 -8.95
CA ILE A 62 12.58 -4.40 -8.17
C ILE A 62 13.72 -3.77 -9.01
N ASN A 63 14.44 -4.58 -9.80
CA ASN A 63 15.52 -4.08 -10.64
C ASN A 63 15.01 -3.32 -11.87
N SER A 64 13.82 -3.62 -12.39
CA SER A 64 13.24 -2.91 -13.54
C SER A 64 13.04 -1.42 -13.26
N PHE A 65 12.64 -1.06 -12.04
CA PHE A 65 12.55 0.34 -11.61
C PHE A 65 13.91 1.06 -11.61
N LYS A 66 15.00 0.31 -11.36
CA LYS A 66 16.33 0.88 -11.23
C LYS A 66 17.07 1.01 -12.56
N TYR A 67 16.95 0.01 -13.42
CA TYR A 67 17.77 -0.12 -14.61
C TYR A 67 17.00 -0.07 -15.94
N PHE A 68 15.69 -0.36 -15.94
CA PHE A 68 14.87 -0.52 -17.15
C PHE A 68 13.57 0.27 -17.11
N ARG A 69 13.61 1.52 -16.61
CA ARG A 69 12.41 2.39 -16.41
C ARG A 69 11.54 2.51 -17.67
N ASN A 70 12.14 2.72 -18.84
CA ASN A 70 11.41 2.87 -20.11
C ASN A 70 10.72 1.57 -20.55
N MET A 71 11.36 0.42 -20.29
CA MET A 71 10.77 -0.89 -20.60
C MET A 71 9.62 -1.19 -19.66
N TYR A 72 9.76 -0.89 -18.37
CA TYR A 72 8.70 -1.02 -17.39
C TYR A 72 7.52 -0.08 -17.70
N LYS A 73 7.79 1.18 -18.08
CA LYS A 73 6.76 2.13 -18.53
C LYS A 73 5.96 1.55 -19.70
N ARG A 74 6.63 1.03 -20.72
CA ARG A 74 5.98 0.41 -21.88
C ARG A 74 5.15 -0.82 -21.46
N PHE A 75 5.66 -1.66 -20.58
CA PHE A 75 4.94 -2.82 -20.06
C PHE A 75 3.69 -2.42 -19.27
N TYR A 76 3.81 -1.45 -18.37
CA TYR A 76 2.70 -1.02 -17.52
C TYR A 76 1.55 -0.38 -18.31
N TYR A 77 1.89 0.46 -19.32
CA TYR A 77 0.90 1.15 -20.15
C TYR A 77 0.53 0.38 -21.42
N SER A 78 1.10 -0.81 -21.68
CA SER A 78 0.73 -1.64 -22.82
C SER A 78 -0.70 -2.17 -22.68
N ARG A 79 -1.39 -2.32 -23.82
CA ARG A 79 -2.76 -2.83 -23.81
C ARG A 79 -2.79 -4.32 -23.43
N PRO A 80 -3.78 -4.78 -22.65
CA PRO A 80 -3.82 -6.15 -22.07
C PRO A 80 -3.98 -7.28 -23.11
N ASN A 81 -4.43 -6.99 -24.35
CA ASN A 81 -4.83 -8.00 -25.32
C ASN A 81 -3.75 -9.00 -25.74
N GLU A 82 -2.49 -8.75 -25.41
CA GLU A 82 -1.39 -9.69 -25.70
C GLU A 82 -0.97 -10.52 -24.47
N LEU A 83 -1.24 -10.03 -23.25
CA LEU A 83 -0.93 -10.74 -22.00
C LEU A 83 -2.06 -11.66 -21.52
N ASP A 84 -3.32 -11.43 -21.95
CA ASP A 84 -4.47 -12.26 -21.61
C ASP A 84 -4.40 -13.68 -22.17
N LYS A 85 -3.54 -13.91 -23.16
CA LYS A 85 -3.26 -15.25 -23.71
C LYS A 85 -2.14 -15.98 -22.97
N CYS A 86 -1.54 -15.38 -21.93
CA CYS A 86 -0.31 -15.84 -21.34
C CYS A 86 -0.54 -16.71 -20.08
N PHE A 87 0.38 -17.60 -19.86
CA PHE A 87 0.61 -18.44 -18.68
C PHE A 87 0.30 -17.75 -17.32
N TYR A 88 0.39 -16.43 -17.25
CA TYR A 88 0.10 -15.63 -16.07
C TYR A 88 -1.35 -15.76 -15.56
N LYS A 89 -2.34 -15.94 -16.46
CA LYS A 89 -3.76 -16.15 -16.07
C LYS A 89 -3.95 -17.41 -15.23
N TYR A 90 -3.11 -18.43 -15.43
CA TYR A 90 -3.19 -19.72 -14.73
C TYR A 90 -2.18 -19.85 -13.58
N TYR A 91 -1.38 -18.81 -13.34
CA TYR A 91 -0.33 -18.86 -12.33
C TYR A 91 -0.92 -19.00 -10.92
N GLY A 92 -0.57 -20.10 -10.25
CA GLY A 92 -1.08 -20.40 -8.91
C GLY A 92 -2.41 -21.15 -8.87
N LEU A 93 -3.00 -21.55 -10.02
CA LEU A 93 -4.32 -22.19 -10.08
C LEU A 93 -4.42 -23.44 -9.20
N ASN A 94 -3.48 -24.39 -9.32
CA ASN A 94 -3.51 -25.62 -8.54
C ASN A 94 -3.40 -25.36 -7.03
N LYS A 95 -2.54 -24.41 -6.65
CA LYS A 95 -2.41 -24.02 -5.24
C LYS A 95 -3.70 -23.41 -4.72
N LEU A 96 -4.34 -22.54 -5.49
CA LEU A 96 -5.58 -21.89 -5.10
C LEU A 96 -6.73 -22.91 -4.97
N ILE A 97 -6.88 -23.84 -5.92
CA ILE A 97 -7.87 -24.93 -5.83
C ILE A 97 -7.64 -25.74 -4.55
N ASN A 98 -6.40 -26.12 -4.26
CA ASN A 98 -6.07 -26.88 -3.05
C ASN A 98 -6.41 -26.11 -1.77
N LEU A 99 -6.15 -24.79 -1.75
CA LEU A 99 -6.53 -23.93 -0.63
C LEU A 99 -8.06 -23.90 -0.45
N LEU A 100 -8.81 -23.74 -1.53
CA LEU A 100 -10.27 -23.71 -1.45
C LEU A 100 -10.86 -25.02 -0.95
N ILE A 101 -10.36 -26.17 -1.44
CA ILE A 101 -10.81 -27.50 -1.00
C ILE A 101 -10.48 -27.72 0.48
N LYS A 102 -9.28 -27.34 0.91
CA LYS A 102 -8.81 -27.55 2.29
C LYS A 102 -9.50 -26.64 3.27
N GLU A 103 -9.53 -25.34 2.96
CA GLU A 103 -9.95 -24.30 3.91
C GLU A 103 -11.45 -24.03 3.88
N LYS A 104 -12.13 -24.31 2.76
CA LYS A 104 -13.57 -24.08 2.54
C LYS A 104 -14.02 -22.67 3.04
N PRO A 105 -13.42 -21.58 2.51
CA PRO A 105 -13.74 -20.25 2.99
C PRO A 105 -15.18 -19.83 2.63
N ASP A 106 -15.78 -19.01 3.49
CA ASP A 106 -17.06 -18.35 3.24
C ASP A 106 -16.89 -17.06 2.41
N LEU A 107 -15.67 -16.49 2.36
CA LEU A 107 -15.32 -15.31 1.60
C LEU A 107 -13.84 -15.33 1.21
N ILE A 108 -13.54 -14.87 -0.01
CA ILE A 108 -12.17 -14.63 -0.49
C ILE A 108 -11.92 -13.12 -0.54
N LEU A 109 -10.86 -12.67 0.12
CA LEU A 109 -10.39 -11.28 0.07
C LEU A 109 -9.10 -11.19 -0.71
N LEU A 110 -9.08 -10.40 -1.79
CA LEU A 110 -7.90 -10.16 -2.61
C LEU A 110 -7.27 -8.83 -2.20
N THR A 111 -6.01 -8.85 -1.77
CA THR A 111 -5.21 -7.64 -1.50
C THR A 111 -4.10 -7.42 -2.53
N PHE A 112 -4.07 -8.27 -3.55
CA PHE A 112 -3.16 -8.22 -4.70
C PHE A 112 -3.90 -8.61 -5.97
N PRO A 113 -3.59 -8.00 -7.14
CA PRO A 113 -4.18 -8.42 -8.42
C PRO A 113 -3.96 -9.91 -8.70
N THR A 114 -5.04 -10.67 -8.76
CA THR A 114 -5.00 -12.15 -8.82
C THR A 114 -5.81 -12.67 -10.02
N PRO A 115 -5.27 -12.59 -11.25
CA PRO A 115 -6.01 -12.96 -12.48
C PRO A 115 -6.53 -14.39 -12.52
N VAL A 116 -5.90 -15.30 -11.77
CA VAL A 116 -6.35 -16.70 -11.67
C VAL A 116 -7.75 -16.85 -11.08
N MET A 117 -8.27 -15.83 -10.39
CA MET A 117 -9.64 -15.85 -9.88
C MET A 117 -10.68 -15.93 -11.01
N SER A 118 -10.47 -15.21 -12.12
CA SER A 118 -11.37 -15.29 -13.28
C SER A 118 -11.43 -16.69 -13.90
N VAL A 119 -10.32 -17.42 -13.85
CA VAL A 119 -10.30 -18.83 -14.29
C VAL A 119 -11.18 -19.71 -13.41
N LEU A 120 -11.14 -19.48 -12.09
CA LEU A 120 -11.95 -20.26 -11.13
C LEU A 120 -13.44 -19.98 -11.31
N THR A 121 -13.85 -18.74 -11.45
CA THR A 121 -15.25 -18.38 -11.61
C THR A 121 -15.79 -18.82 -12.97
N GLU A 122 -15.06 -18.60 -14.07
CA GLU A 122 -15.46 -18.94 -15.43
C GLU A 122 -15.48 -20.47 -15.69
N GLN A 123 -14.46 -21.20 -15.23
CA GLN A 123 -14.29 -22.62 -15.61
C GLN A 123 -14.79 -23.60 -14.54
N PHE A 124 -14.78 -23.23 -13.27
CA PHE A 124 -15.13 -24.12 -12.17
C PHE A 124 -16.44 -23.76 -11.48
N ASN A 125 -17.10 -22.67 -11.90
CA ASN A 125 -18.39 -22.21 -11.37
C ASN A 125 -18.42 -22.11 -9.84
N ILE A 126 -17.34 -21.58 -9.25
CA ILE A 126 -17.19 -21.42 -7.81
C ILE A 126 -17.89 -20.15 -7.37
N ASN A 127 -18.95 -20.29 -6.56
CA ASN A 127 -19.80 -19.19 -6.09
C ASN A 127 -19.42 -18.72 -4.67
N ILE A 128 -18.11 -18.59 -4.37
CA ILE A 128 -17.66 -18.01 -3.12
C ILE A 128 -17.64 -16.49 -3.29
N PRO A 129 -18.21 -15.69 -2.37
CA PRO A 129 -18.10 -14.24 -2.41
C PRO A 129 -16.63 -13.78 -2.49
N ILE A 130 -16.35 -12.88 -3.44
CA ILE A 130 -15.02 -12.30 -3.65
C ILE A 130 -15.10 -10.81 -3.33
N ALA A 131 -14.16 -10.35 -2.53
CA ALA A 131 -13.93 -8.92 -2.29
C ALA A 131 -12.50 -8.56 -2.68
N THR A 132 -12.29 -7.38 -3.25
CA THR A 132 -10.99 -6.89 -3.71
C THR A 132 -10.65 -5.57 -3.02
N VAL A 133 -9.46 -5.48 -2.44
CA VAL A 133 -8.92 -4.27 -1.83
C VAL A 133 -7.88 -3.67 -2.75
N MET A 134 -8.20 -2.53 -3.35
CA MET A 134 -7.24 -1.78 -4.15
C MET A 134 -6.27 -1.02 -3.26
N THR A 135 -4.98 -1.08 -3.59
CA THR A 135 -3.89 -0.48 -2.79
C THR A 135 -3.25 0.74 -3.46
N ASP A 136 -3.95 1.33 -4.42
CA ASP A 136 -3.52 2.45 -5.22
C ASP A 136 -4.62 3.50 -5.35
N TYR A 137 -4.25 4.72 -5.80
CA TYR A 137 -5.17 5.85 -5.96
C TYR A 137 -5.70 5.99 -7.39
N ARG A 138 -5.09 5.32 -8.36
CA ARG A 138 -5.56 5.25 -9.74
C ARG A 138 -5.72 3.81 -10.18
N ILE A 139 -6.77 3.55 -10.96
CA ILE A 139 -7.10 2.21 -11.41
C ILE A 139 -6.06 1.67 -12.40
N HIS A 140 -5.67 0.43 -12.20
CA HIS A 140 -5.03 -0.39 -13.23
C HIS A 140 -5.93 -1.59 -13.54
N LYS A 141 -6.04 -1.97 -14.81
CA LYS A 141 -6.98 -3.01 -15.27
C LYS A 141 -6.88 -4.33 -14.52
N ASN A 142 -5.70 -4.68 -14.01
CA ASN A 142 -5.48 -5.90 -13.24
C ASN A 142 -6.21 -5.92 -11.88
N TRP A 143 -6.75 -4.77 -11.42
CA TRP A 143 -7.56 -4.70 -10.21
C TRP A 143 -9.02 -5.11 -10.44
N ILE A 144 -9.48 -5.09 -11.71
CA ILE A 144 -10.84 -5.54 -12.02
C ILE A 144 -10.83 -7.06 -12.09
N THR A 145 -11.35 -7.69 -11.07
CA THR A 145 -11.56 -9.14 -11.01
C THR A 145 -13.01 -9.40 -11.40
N PRO A 146 -13.29 -10.11 -12.51
CA PRO A 146 -14.64 -10.54 -12.83
C PRO A 146 -15.26 -11.24 -11.62
N ASP A 147 -16.54 -11.02 -11.38
CA ASP A 147 -17.32 -11.62 -10.29
C ASP A 147 -16.97 -11.14 -8.86
N SER A 148 -16.08 -10.14 -8.69
CA SER A 148 -15.95 -9.47 -7.39
C SER A 148 -17.24 -8.76 -7.01
N GLN A 149 -17.86 -9.19 -5.90
CA GLN A 149 -19.08 -8.58 -5.38
C GLN A 149 -18.80 -7.30 -4.59
N ARG A 150 -17.54 -7.07 -4.20
CA ARG A 150 -17.13 -5.90 -3.45
C ARG A 150 -15.74 -5.44 -3.82
N TYR A 151 -15.62 -4.15 -4.10
CA TYR A 151 -14.34 -3.45 -4.26
C TYR A 151 -14.19 -2.40 -3.18
N TYR A 152 -13.08 -2.43 -2.46
CA TYR A 152 -12.70 -1.40 -1.50
C TYR A 152 -11.66 -0.51 -2.16
N VAL A 153 -11.97 0.78 -2.29
CA VAL A 153 -11.15 1.75 -3.02
C VAL A 153 -10.74 2.92 -2.14
N ALA A 154 -9.71 3.65 -2.58
CA ALA A 154 -9.10 4.71 -1.80
C ALA A 154 -10.01 5.94 -1.66
N THR A 155 -10.66 6.37 -2.75
CA THR A 155 -11.36 7.65 -2.85
C THR A 155 -12.58 7.57 -3.77
N GLU A 156 -13.43 8.61 -3.76
CA GLU A 156 -14.54 8.71 -4.71
C GLU A 156 -14.05 8.79 -6.16
N ASP A 157 -12.93 9.51 -6.44
CA ASP A 157 -12.35 9.53 -7.80
C ASP A 157 -11.98 8.12 -8.26
N THR A 158 -11.38 7.31 -7.38
CA THR A 158 -11.06 5.90 -7.70
C THR A 158 -12.31 5.08 -7.95
N LYS A 159 -13.41 5.35 -7.21
CA LYS A 159 -14.72 4.72 -7.46
C LYS A 159 -15.27 5.11 -8.82
N ASP A 160 -15.17 6.38 -9.21
CA ASP A 160 -15.61 6.86 -10.52
C ASP A 160 -14.81 6.18 -11.64
N ASP A 161 -13.49 6.05 -11.50
CA ASP A 161 -12.63 5.29 -12.43
C ASP A 161 -13.13 3.83 -12.59
N PHE A 162 -13.56 3.16 -11.50
CA PHE A 162 -14.12 1.79 -11.56
C PHE A 162 -15.48 1.74 -12.25
N VAL A 163 -16.34 2.73 -11.99
CA VAL A 163 -17.67 2.83 -12.66
C VAL A 163 -17.50 3.06 -14.15
N GLU A 164 -16.58 3.94 -14.57
CA GLU A 164 -16.24 4.16 -15.97
C GLU A 164 -15.68 2.89 -16.65
N ALA A 165 -14.96 2.06 -15.87
CA ALA A 165 -14.46 0.76 -16.33
C ALA A 165 -15.55 -0.34 -16.37
N GLY A 166 -16.82 -0.02 -16.02
CA GLY A 166 -17.98 -0.92 -16.12
C GLY A 166 -18.32 -1.69 -14.84
N VAL A 167 -17.69 -1.37 -13.70
CA VAL A 167 -18.04 -2.00 -12.41
C VAL A 167 -19.27 -1.31 -11.82
N PRO A 168 -20.33 -2.04 -11.42
CA PRO A 168 -21.51 -1.44 -10.81
C PRO A 168 -21.17 -0.63 -9.55
N ALA A 169 -21.67 0.59 -9.41
CA ALA A 169 -21.40 1.46 -8.27
C ALA A 169 -21.78 0.82 -6.93
N SER A 170 -22.81 -0.05 -6.89
CA SER A 170 -23.24 -0.80 -5.71
C SER A 170 -22.16 -1.79 -5.19
N HIS A 171 -21.27 -2.24 -6.05
CA HIS A 171 -20.17 -3.14 -5.69
C HIS A 171 -18.95 -2.39 -5.12
N ILE A 172 -18.93 -1.05 -5.16
CA ILE A 172 -17.77 -0.25 -4.78
C ILE A 172 -18.01 0.47 -3.45
N LYS A 173 -17.09 0.33 -2.51
CA LYS A 173 -17.07 1.04 -1.23
C LYS A 173 -15.80 1.88 -1.11
N VAL A 174 -15.98 3.15 -0.85
CA VAL A 174 -14.87 4.07 -0.53
C VAL A 174 -14.55 3.95 0.95
N THR A 175 -13.47 3.24 1.26
CA THR A 175 -13.02 3.01 2.63
C THR A 175 -11.70 3.68 2.94
N GLY A 176 -10.98 4.14 1.92
CA GLY A 176 -9.55 4.42 2.03
C GLY A 176 -8.73 3.13 1.89
N ILE A 177 -7.44 3.26 1.66
CA ILE A 177 -6.51 2.12 1.69
C ILE A 177 -6.28 1.72 3.15
N PRO A 178 -6.43 0.43 3.53
CA PRO A 178 -6.22 -0.02 4.90
C PRO A 178 -4.80 0.22 5.38
N ILE A 179 -4.68 0.90 6.50
CA ILE A 179 -3.41 1.17 7.21
C ILE A 179 -3.55 0.74 8.66
N ALA A 180 -2.43 0.65 9.38
CA ALA A 180 -2.45 0.33 10.81
C ALA A 180 -3.15 1.43 11.61
N ASP A 181 -4.04 1.06 12.53
CA ASP A 181 -4.86 1.99 13.33
C ASP A 181 -4.06 3.01 14.12
N LYS A 182 -2.82 2.66 14.53
CA LYS A 182 -1.92 3.60 15.19
C LYS A 182 -1.65 4.90 14.42
N PHE A 183 -1.91 4.94 13.11
CA PHE A 183 -1.85 6.20 12.34
C PHE A 183 -3.03 7.14 12.60
N GLU A 184 -4.03 6.71 13.34
CA GLU A 184 -5.13 7.57 13.83
C GLU A 184 -4.88 8.08 15.28
N ASP A 185 -3.92 7.50 16.01
CA ASP A 185 -3.63 7.85 17.41
C ASP A 185 -3.12 9.28 17.53
N SER A 186 -3.47 9.98 18.59
CA SER A 186 -2.88 11.27 18.92
C SER A 186 -1.43 11.09 19.36
N ILE A 187 -0.53 11.95 18.88
CA ILE A 187 0.90 11.92 19.24
C ILE A 187 1.28 13.26 19.87
N ASP A 188 1.92 13.17 21.03
CA ASP A 188 2.60 14.31 21.63
C ASP A 188 3.90 14.59 20.88
N LYS A 189 3.82 15.52 19.92
CA LYS A 189 4.94 15.94 19.08
C LYS A 189 6.12 16.46 19.89
N GLU A 190 5.83 17.28 20.89
CA GLU A 190 6.84 17.96 21.71
C GLU A 190 7.63 16.93 22.52
N ALA A 191 6.95 16.05 23.25
CA ALA A 191 7.57 14.97 23.99
C ALA A 191 8.34 14.01 23.07
N TRP A 192 7.79 13.69 21.88
CA TRP A 192 8.45 12.79 20.91
C TRP A 192 9.77 13.37 20.39
N LEU A 193 9.77 14.62 19.92
CA LEU A 193 10.97 15.26 19.40
C LEU A 193 12.03 15.46 20.48
N SER A 194 11.63 15.92 21.67
CA SER A 194 12.54 16.12 22.82
C SER A 194 13.21 14.82 23.26
N LYS A 195 12.47 13.71 23.31
CA LYS A 195 12.99 12.36 23.58
C LYS A 195 14.10 11.97 22.63
N HIS A 196 14.06 12.45 21.39
CA HIS A 196 15.05 12.17 20.36
C HIS A 196 16.11 13.27 20.20
N HIS A 197 16.19 14.21 21.15
CA HIS A 197 17.14 15.34 21.17
C HIS A 197 16.98 16.29 19.95
N LEU A 198 15.75 16.41 19.45
CA LEU A 198 15.34 17.37 18.42
C LEU A 198 14.59 18.52 19.08
N ASP A 199 14.66 19.71 18.47
CA ASP A 199 13.98 20.91 18.94
C ASP A 199 12.51 20.90 18.50
N PRO A 200 11.53 20.86 19.43
CA PRO A 200 10.10 20.87 19.07
C PRO A 200 9.64 22.12 18.33
N ASN A 201 10.37 23.23 18.47
CA ASN A 201 10.05 24.53 17.85
C ASN A 201 10.58 24.63 16.42
N LYS A 202 11.44 23.73 15.98
CA LYS A 202 11.98 23.73 14.62
C LYS A 202 11.10 22.94 13.66
N PRO A 203 10.89 23.42 12.44
CA PRO A 203 10.31 22.62 11.38
C PRO A 203 11.10 21.32 11.17
N THR A 204 10.43 20.20 11.24
CA THR A 204 11.02 18.87 11.04
C THR A 204 10.69 18.35 9.66
N ILE A 205 11.71 18.06 8.87
CA ILE A 205 11.60 17.46 7.54
C ILE A 205 11.92 15.99 7.64
N LEU A 206 10.92 15.13 7.37
CA LEU A 206 11.07 13.68 7.36
C LEU A 206 11.52 13.21 5.99
N MET A 207 12.63 12.48 5.93
CA MET A 207 13.10 11.86 4.69
C MET A 207 13.07 10.34 4.82
N SER A 208 12.51 9.65 3.83
CA SER A 208 12.45 8.18 3.81
C SER A 208 13.04 7.62 2.54
N ALA A 209 14.06 6.76 2.70
CA ALA A 209 14.67 6.03 1.59
C ALA A 209 13.81 4.85 1.08
N GLY A 210 12.63 4.63 1.68
CA GLY A 210 11.82 3.44 1.47
C GLY A 210 12.43 2.19 2.12
N ALA A 211 11.72 1.08 2.02
CA ALA A 211 12.12 -0.17 2.69
C ALA A 211 13.50 -0.70 2.24
N PHE A 212 13.92 -0.39 1.02
CA PHE A 212 15.15 -0.94 0.41
C PHE A 212 16.28 0.08 0.27
N GLY A 213 16.11 1.34 0.65
CA GLY A 213 17.17 2.37 0.66
C GLY A 213 17.79 2.65 -0.72
N VAL A 214 16.98 2.75 -1.77
CA VAL A 214 17.46 2.68 -3.18
C VAL A 214 17.96 4.01 -3.75
N SER A 215 17.89 5.13 -3.05
CA SER A 215 18.29 6.44 -3.58
C SER A 215 19.71 6.84 -3.17
N LYS A 216 20.45 7.48 -4.08
CA LYS A 216 21.75 8.11 -3.81
C LYS A 216 21.56 9.61 -3.62
N GLY A 217 22.51 10.28 -2.97
CA GLY A 217 22.53 11.74 -2.84
C GLY A 217 21.77 12.29 -1.64
N PHE A 218 21.32 11.45 -0.70
CA PHE A 218 20.68 11.94 0.53
C PHE A 218 21.57 12.83 1.38
N ASP A 219 22.88 12.56 1.38
CA ASP A 219 23.86 13.38 2.07
C ASP A 219 23.95 14.79 1.49
N TYR A 220 23.92 14.90 0.17
CA TYR A 220 23.84 16.18 -0.53
C TYR A 220 22.52 16.90 -0.21
N MET A 221 21.40 16.19 -0.34
CA MET A 221 20.07 16.77 -0.06
C MET A 221 19.96 17.32 1.38
N ILE A 222 20.43 16.56 2.38
CA ILE A 222 20.40 16.99 3.79
C ILE A 222 21.19 18.28 3.98
N ASN A 223 22.41 18.38 3.41
CA ASN A 223 23.23 19.57 3.51
C ASN A 223 22.55 20.78 2.87
N GLU A 224 22.10 20.65 1.63
CA GLU A 224 21.47 21.76 0.89
C GLU A 224 20.14 22.22 1.53
N ILE A 225 19.33 21.25 2.04
CA ILE A 225 18.09 21.58 2.76
C ILE A 225 18.41 22.43 4.00
N LEU A 226 19.41 22.05 4.79
CA LEU A 226 19.79 22.79 6.00
C LEU A 226 20.47 24.13 5.67
N GLU A 227 21.16 24.26 4.54
CA GLU A 227 21.72 25.50 4.08
C GLU A 227 20.62 26.49 3.63
N LYS A 228 19.64 26.03 2.84
CA LYS A 228 18.53 26.85 2.34
C LYS A 228 17.42 27.07 3.38
N SER A 229 17.33 26.22 4.40
CA SER A 229 16.33 26.27 5.47
C SER A 229 17.02 26.07 6.84
N PRO A 230 17.85 27.02 7.31
CA PRO A 230 18.72 26.85 8.49
C PRO A 230 17.96 26.71 9.81
N HIS A 231 16.69 27.10 9.83
CA HIS A 231 15.82 26.95 10.99
C HIS A 231 15.15 25.57 11.08
N SER A 232 15.38 24.71 10.10
CA SER A 232 14.80 23.37 10.03
C SER A 232 15.72 22.31 10.65
N GLN A 233 15.14 21.14 10.88
CA GLN A 233 15.86 19.92 11.24
C GLN A 233 15.39 18.75 10.37
N VAL A 234 16.25 17.75 10.20
CA VAL A 234 16.00 16.62 9.29
C VAL A 234 16.05 15.31 10.04
N VAL A 235 15.01 14.49 9.87
CA VAL A 235 14.97 13.09 10.29
C VAL A 235 15.06 12.20 9.06
N MET A 236 16.14 11.44 8.92
CA MET A 236 16.37 10.54 7.80
C MET A 236 16.18 9.09 8.20
N ILE A 237 15.20 8.41 7.61
CA ILE A 237 14.91 6.99 7.78
C ILE A 237 15.50 6.20 6.62
N CYS A 238 16.59 5.47 6.89
CA CYS A 238 17.35 4.69 5.88
C CYS A 238 16.74 3.31 5.58
N GLY A 239 15.62 2.95 6.23
CA GLY A 239 15.04 1.63 6.10
C GLY A 239 16.00 0.51 6.50
N ARG A 240 16.01 -0.58 5.73
CA ARG A 240 16.87 -1.76 6.00
C ARG A 240 18.31 -1.61 5.50
N SER A 241 18.67 -0.48 4.86
CA SER A 241 20.03 -0.24 4.36
C SER A 241 20.99 0.13 5.47
N LYS A 242 21.73 -0.86 5.98
CA LYS A 242 22.78 -0.67 6.99
C LYS A 242 23.92 0.22 6.48
N GLU A 243 24.25 0.12 5.20
CA GLU A 243 25.30 0.90 4.55
C GLU A 243 24.95 2.39 4.51
N LEU A 244 23.76 2.72 4.00
CA LEU A 244 23.26 4.11 3.97
C LEU A 244 23.22 4.72 5.37
N LYS A 245 22.66 3.99 6.34
CA LYS A 245 22.63 4.44 7.74
C LYS A 245 24.02 4.74 8.28
N ARG A 246 24.99 3.83 8.06
CA ARG A 246 26.35 3.99 8.56
C ARG A 246 27.04 5.20 7.94
N SER A 247 26.93 5.37 6.62
CA SER A 247 27.52 6.49 5.88
C SER A 247 26.96 7.84 6.35
N LEU A 248 25.63 7.98 6.39
CA LEU A 248 24.99 9.22 6.80
C LEU A 248 25.23 9.52 8.28
N LYS A 249 25.18 8.50 9.16
CA LYS A 249 25.46 8.69 10.58
C LYS A 249 26.88 9.16 10.85
N ALA A 250 27.86 8.68 10.08
CA ALA A 250 29.26 9.14 10.20
C ALA A 250 29.39 10.60 9.74
N LYS A 251 28.75 10.98 8.61
CA LYS A 251 28.81 12.32 8.04
C LYS A 251 28.16 13.38 8.94
N PHE A 252 26.99 13.07 9.52
CA PHE A 252 26.21 14.01 10.32
C PHE A 252 26.35 13.83 11.82
N LYS A 253 27.38 13.12 12.30
CA LYS A 253 27.59 12.77 13.71
C LYS A 253 27.50 13.95 14.67
N HIS A 254 27.98 15.12 14.24
CA HIS A 254 28.07 16.32 15.08
C HIS A 254 27.06 17.42 14.73
N ASN A 255 26.10 17.11 13.83
CA ASN A 255 25.06 18.07 13.48
C ASN A 255 23.80 17.79 14.33
N PRO A 256 23.46 18.70 15.29
CA PRO A 256 22.31 18.52 16.18
C PRO A 256 20.96 18.61 15.45
N ASN A 257 20.94 19.17 14.24
CA ASN A 257 19.73 19.28 13.43
C ASN A 257 19.48 18.05 12.52
N VAL A 258 20.27 16.98 12.65
CA VAL A 258 20.15 15.78 11.80
C VAL A 258 20.07 14.52 12.63
N LEU A 259 18.96 13.81 12.51
CA LEU A 259 18.79 12.47 13.11
C LEU A 259 18.78 11.40 12.03
N ILE A 260 19.68 10.44 12.10
CA ILE A 260 19.79 9.31 11.16
C ILE A 260 19.30 8.02 11.81
N LEU A 261 18.22 7.46 11.28
CA LEU A 261 17.57 6.23 11.73
C LEU A 261 17.72 5.09 10.71
N GLY A 262 17.67 3.87 11.17
CA GLY A 262 17.49 2.68 10.32
C GLY A 262 16.02 2.41 10.04
N TYR A 263 15.66 1.12 9.97
CA TYR A 263 14.26 0.71 9.99
C TYR A 263 13.63 1.09 11.33
N THR A 264 12.41 1.62 11.29
CA THR A 264 11.66 2.04 12.47
C THR A 264 10.23 1.49 12.44
N ASN A 265 9.69 1.15 13.59
CA ASN A 265 8.27 0.81 13.79
C ASN A 265 7.44 2.04 14.23
N TYR A 266 8.09 3.19 14.38
CA TYR A 266 7.52 4.44 14.89
C TYR A 266 7.31 5.46 13.75
N MET A 267 6.93 4.98 12.55
CA MET A 267 6.71 5.86 11.40
C MET A 267 5.55 6.83 11.63
N ASN A 268 4.51 6.38 12.33
CA ASN A 268 3.36 7.20 12.70
C ASN A 268 3.76 8.39 13.58
N GLU A 269 4.63 8.20 14.57
CA GLU A 269 5.14 9.27 15.43
C GLU A 269 6.00 10.25 14.64
N TRP A 270 6.86 9.74 13.75
CA TRP A 270 7.70 10.59 12.90
C TRP A 270 6.89 11.41 11.91
N MET A 271 5.88 10.82 11.26
CA MET A 271 4.99 11.55 10.37
C MET A 271 4.17 12.61 11.12
N ALA A 272 3.62 12.25 12.31
CA ALA A 272 2.85 13.18 13.14
C ALA A 272 3.68 14.35 13.69
N SER A 273 4.99 14.14 13.87
CA SER A 273 5.91 15.16 14.42
C SER A 273 6.64 15.96 13.36
N SER A 274 6.39 15.71 12.08
CA SER A 274 7.05 16.39 10.97
C SER A 274 6.07 17.28 10.19
N GLN A 275 6.57 18.34 9.58
CA GLN A 275 5.77 19.26 8.77
C GLN A 275 5.74 18.89 7.29
N LEU A 276 6.76 18.18 6.81
CA LEU A 276 6.91 17.80 5.42
C LEU A 276 7.64 16.47 5.31
N MET A 277 7.28 15.67 4.32
CA MET A 277 7.93 14.37 4.07
C MET A 277 8.45 14.26 2.66
N ILE A 278 9.71 13.84 2.50
CA ILE A 278 10.29 13.42 1.21
C ILE A 278 10.29 11.89 1.17
N THR A 279 9.59 11.32 0.19
CA THR A 279 9.42 9.87 0.09
C THR A 279 9.16 9.39 -1.33
N LYS A 280 8.92 8.10 -1.50
CA LYS A 280 8.36 7.50 -2.70
C LYS A 280 6.84 7.30 -2.55
N PRO A 281 6.06 7.48 -3.62
CA PRO A 281 4.59 7.46 -3.56
C PRO A 281 4.01 6.04 -3.62
N GLY A 282 4.46 5.16 -2.74
CA GLY A 282 3.83 3.85 -2.55
C GLY A 282 2.49 3.99 -1.85
N GLY A 283 1.44 3.30 -2.33
CA GLY A 283 0.06 3.48 -1.89
C GLY A 283 -0.14 3.51 -0.36
N ILE A 284 0.52 2.61 0.39
CA ILE A 284 0.46 2.61 1.86
C ILE A 284 1.11 3.86 2.45
N THR A 285 2.34 4.18 2.06
CA THR A 285 3.09 5.31 2.63
C THR A 285 2.34 6.63 2.42
N ILE A 286 1.76 6.83 1.23
CA ILE A 286 0.99 8.05 0.97
C ILE A 286 -0.36 8.07 1.71
N SER A 287 -0.98 6.90 1.94
CA SER A 287 -2.19 6.80 2.77
C SER A 287 -1.91 7.08 4.25
N GLU A 288 -0.80 6.56 4.77
CA GLU A 288 -0.29 6.87 6.11
C GLU A 288 -0.05 8.38 6.25
N GLY A 289 0.64 8.98 5.26
CA GLY A 289 0.91 10.43 5.21
C GLY A 289 -0.37 11.27 5.08
N LEU A 290 -1.35 10.84 4.26
CA LEU A 290 -2.64 11.50 4.14
C LEU A 290 -3.42 11.47 5.46
N THR A 291 -3.40 10.33 6.16
CA THR A 291 -4.05 10.20 7.46
C THR A 291 -3.41 11.12 8.51
N ARG A 292 -2.07 11.26 8.48
CA ARG A 292 -1.33 12.20 9.33
C ARG A 292 -1.39 13.65 8.85
N CYS A 293 -1.98 13.91 7.68
CA CYS A 293 -2.05 15.23 7.06
C CYS A 293 -0.68 15.87 6.89
N ILE A 294 0.35 15.06 6.53
CA ILE A 294 1.70 15.55 6.27
C ILE A 294 1.91 15.75 4.76
N PRO A 295 2.14 16.98 4.28
CA PRO A 295 2.48 17.26 2.88
C PRO A 295 3.70 16.47 2.42
N MET A 296 3.68 16.00 1.16
CA MET A 296 4.70 15.09 0.67
C MET A 296 5.40 15.61 -0.58
N ILE A 297 6.70 15.31 -0.70
CA ILE A 297 7.50 15.49 -1.91
C ILE A 297 7.90 14.10 -2.42
N PHE A 298 7.53 13.80 -3.65
CA PHE A 298 7.77 12.52 -4.28
C PHE A 298 9.03 12.57 -5.13
N LEU A 299 10.13 12.04 -4.58
CA LEU A 299 11.41 12.09 -5.25
C LEU A 299 11.51 11.00 -6.31
N ASN A 300 11.59 11.42 -7.58
CA ASN A 300 11.83 10.57 -8.74
C ASN A 300 10.93 9.31 -8.74
N PRO A 301 9.59 9.47 -8.78
CA PRO A 301 8.66 8.35 -8.77
C PRO A 301 8.93 7.41 -9.95
N ALA A 302 8.81 6.10 -9.71
CA ALA A 302 8.96 5.14 -10.78
C ALA A 302 7.75 5.22 -11.74
N PRO A 303 7.94 5.05 -13.07
CA PRO A 303 6.83 4.97 -14.01
C PRO A 303 5.80 3.92 -13.59
N GLY A 304 4.54 4.11 -13.98
CA GLY A 304 3.45 3.23 -13.59
C GLY A 304 2.86 3.63 -12.24
N GLN A 305 2.59 2.68 -11.39
CA GLN A 305 1.86 2.82 -10.12
C GLN A 305 2.35 3.99 -9.23
N GLU A 306 3.67 4.10 -9.01
CA GLU A 306 4.22 5.19 -8.19
C GLU A 306 3.94 6.54 -8.83
N LEU A 307 4.14 6.68 -10.14
CA LEU A 307 3.92 7.94 -10.85
C LEU A 307 2.43 8.33 -10.88
N GLU A 308 1.54 7.38 -11.10
CA GLU A 308 0.09 7.63 -11.08
C GLU A 308 -0.38 8.08 -9.67
N ASN A 309 0.11 7.43 -8.61
CA ASN A 309 -0.16 7.84 -7.23
C ASN A 309 0.39 9.26 -6.95
N ALA A 310 1.60 9.58 -7.45
CA ALA A 310 2.21 10.90 -7.26
C ALA A 310 1.40 12.00 -7.96
N HIS A 311 0.99 11.78 -9.21
CA HIS A 311 0.14 12.72 -9.95
C HIS A 311 -1.19 12.94 -9.23
N TYR A 312 -1.84 11.87 -8.76
CA TYR A 312 -3.07 12.00 -8.00
C TYR A 312 -2.90 12.93 -6.77
N PHE A 313 -1.82 12.74 -6.01
CA PHE A 313 -1.54 13.56 -4.83
C PHE A 313 -1.17 15.01 -5.18
N GLU A 314 -0.46 15.23 -6.28
CA GLU A 314 -0.13 16.57 -6.75
C GLU A 314 -1.37 17.32 -7.24
N ASP A 315 -2.24 16.66 -8.03
CA ASP A 315 -3.50 17.23 -8.53
C ASP A 315 -4.45 17.61 -7.37
N LYS A 316 -4.45 16.82 -6.29
CA LYS A 316 -5.26 17.11 -5.09
C LYS A 316 -4.60 18.13 -4.15
N GLY A 317 -3.38 18.56 -4.43
CA GLY A 317 -2.66 19.51 -3.58
C GLY A 317 -2.11 18.90 -2.29
N PHE A 318 -1.92 17.58 -2.23
CA PHE A 318 -1.37 16.86 -1.06
C PHE A 318 0.15 16.73 -1.11
N GLY A 319 0.74 16.93 -2.27
CA GLY A 319 2.17 16.76 -2.49
C GLY A 319 2.67 17.45 -3.73
N LYS A 320 3.98 17.30 -3.96
CA LYS A 320 4.70 17.77 -5.15
C LYS A 320 5.59 16.68 -5.70
N ILE A 321 5.71 16.62 -7.02
CA ILE A 321 6.65 15.74 -7.70
C ILE A 321 7.98 16.47 -7.87
N ALA A 322 9.09 15.79 -7.62
CA ALA A 322 10.43 16.24 -7.87
C ALA A 322 11.20 15.18 -8.66
N ASP A 323 11.56 15.45 -9.89
CA ASP A 323 12.30 14.51 -10.74
C ASP A 323 13.78 14.40 -10.34
N THR A 324 14.30 15.43 -9.69
CA THR A 324 15.71 15.52 -9.27
C THR A 324 15.83 15.89 -7.78
N PRO A 325 16.99 15.55 -7.16
CA PRO A 325 17.30 16.02 -5.81
C PRO A 325 17.26 17.53 -5.67
N ASN A 326 17.77 18.29 -6.66
CA ASN A 326 17.77 19.75 -6.62
C ASN A 326 16.35 20.32 -6.60
N GLU A 327 15.48 19.79 -7.43
CA GLU A 327 14.06 20.20 -7.45
C GLU A 327 13.38 19.91 -6.12
N ALA A 328 13.63 18.74 -5.50
CA ALA A 328 13.12 18.43 -4.17
C ALA A 328 13.62 19.42 -3.11
N ILE A 329 14.89 19.81 -3.16
CA ILE A 329 15.50 20.81 -2.26
C ILE A 329 14.81 22.16 -2.44
N ASP A 330 14.61 22.61 -3.68
CA ASP A 330 13.96 23.88 -3.98
C ASP A 330 12.50 23.92 -3.52
N ILE A 331 11.76 22.82 -3.72
CA ILE A 331 10.39 22.69 -3.21
C ILE A 331 10.37 22.72 -1.68
N VAL A 332 11.27 21.98 -1.00
CA VAL A 332 11.39 22.04 0.48
C VAL A 332 11.63 23.45 0.95
N SER A 333 12.66 24.12 0.40
CA SER A 333 13.00 25.49 0.76
C SER A 333 11.84 26.46 0.54
N HIS A 334 11.13 26.30 -0.57
CA HIS A 334 9.97 27.12 -0.86
C HIS A 334 8.84 26.92 0.16
N LEU A 335 8.50 25.67 0.47
CA LEU A 335 7.41 25.34 1.39
C LEU A 335 7.75 25.71 2.85
N THR A 336 9.00 25.53 3.29
CA THR A 336 9.42 25.87 4.65
C THR A 336 9.52 27.38 4.89
N ASN A 337 9.69 28.18 3.82
CA ASN A 337 9.69 29.64 3.89
C ASN A 337 8.31 30.28 3.61
N HIS A 338 7.28 29.46 3.29
CA HIS A 338 5.91 29.91 3.04
C HIS A 338 4.93 29.03 3.82
N GLU A 339 4.81 29.27 5.12
CA GLU A 339 3.97 28.47 6.03
C GLU A 339 2.50 28.41 5.59
N ASP A 340 1.97 29.48 5.00
CA ASP A 340 0.62 29.56 4.45
C ASP A 340 0.35 28.48 3.39
N ARG A 341 1.33 28.21 2.53
CA ARG A 341 1.23 27.17 1.50
C ARG A 341 1.25 25.77 2.09
N LEU A 342 2.14 25.54 3.05
CA LEU A 342 2.24 24.27 3.74
C LEU A 342 0.96 23.96 4.54
N GLU A 343 0.42 24.99 5.20
CA GLU A 343 -0.84 24.90 5.91
C GLU A 343 -2.02 24.63 4.97
N ALA A 344 -2.06 25.28 3.81
CA ALA A 344 -3.08 25.01 2.78
C ALA A 344 -3.06 23.55 2.33
N MET A 345 -1.88 22.97 2.07
CA MET A 345 -1.74 21.55 1.73
C MET A 345 -2.24 20.66 2.87
N THR A 346 -1.84 20.95 4.11
CA THR A 346 -2.27 20.19 5.30
C THR A 346 -3.79 20.25 5.48
N ASN A 347 -4.41 21.41 5.29
CA ASN A 347 -5.85 21.60 5.41
C ASN A 347 -6.61 20.83 4.31
N GLN A 348 -6.09 20.84 3.08
CA GLN A 348 -6.67 20.06 1.98
C GLN A 348 -6.63 18.56 2.27
N MET A 349 -5.52 18.04 2.82
CA MET A 349 -5.41 16.65 3.26
C MET A 349 -6.39 16.33 4.40
N ARG A 350 -6.57 17.23 5.36
CA ARG A 350 -7.48 17.05 6.50
C ARG A 350 -8.94 16.90 6.06
N ILE A 351 -9.36 17.63 5.04
CA ILE A 351 -10.70 17.56 4.47
C ILE A 351 -10.90 16.28 3.67
N SER A 352 -9.86 15.82 3.00
CA SER A 352 -9.92 14.72 2.01
C SER A 352 -9.62 13.33 2.60
N LYS A 353 -9.02 13.25 3.79
CA LYS A 353 -8.64 11.94 4.38
C LYS A 353 -9.86 11.10 4.73
N VAL A 354 -9.73 9.80 4.52
CA VAL A 354 -10.68 8.81 5.01
C VAL A 354 -10.13 8.21 6.30
N SER A 355 -10.67 8.64 7.44
CA SER A 355 -10.28 8.12 8.76
C SER A 355 -10.81 6.71 8.99
N TYR A 356 -10.06 5.93 9.77
CA TYR A 356 -10.43 4.56 10.18
C TYR A 356 -10.73 3.63 9.00
N SER A 357 -9.89 3.72 7.95
CA SER A 357 -10.05 2.98 6.70
C SER A 357 -10.16 1.46 6.92
N THR A 358 -9.28 0.90 7.74
CA THR A 358 -9.24 -0.54 8.05
C THR A 358 -10.51 -0.98 8.79
N GLN A 359 -10.96 -0.21 9.78
CA GLN A 359 -12.18 -0.52 10.54
C GLN A 359 -13.42 -0.47 9.65
N LYS A 360 -13.53 0.55 8.76
CA LYS A 360 -14.65 0.67 7.81
C LYS A 360 -14.71 -0.53 6.87
N LEU A 361 -13.58 -0.93 6.32
CA LEU A 361 -13.48 -2.10 5.45
C LEU A 361 -13.88 -3.37 6.20
N CYS A 362 -13.31 -3.62 7.39
CA CYS A 362 -13.59 -4.82 8.16
C CYS A 362 -15.07 -4.95 8.54
N ARG A 363 -15.75 -3.86 8.89
CA ARG A 363 -17.20 -3.86 9.18
C ARG A 363 -18.01 -4.26 7.94
N ASP A 364 -17.78 -3.62 6.78
CA ASP A 364 -18.51 -3.96 5.53
C ASP A 364 -18.18 -5.41 5.08
N LEU A 365 -16.96 -5.88 5.33
CA LEU A 365 -16.56 -7.26 5.03
C LEU A 365 -17.33 -8.28 5.89
N LEU A 366 -17.55 -7.97 7.16
CA LEU A 366 -18.36 -8.80 8.08
C LEU A 366 -19.84 -8.82 7.67
N ASP A 367 -20.37 -7.69 7.24
CA ASP A 367 -21.73 -7.61 6.69
C ASP A 367 -21.85 -8.47 5.43
N LEU A 368 -20.86 -8.41 4.52
CA LEU A 368 -20.85 -9.21 3.30
C LEU A 368 -20.84 -10.71 3.60
N ILE A 369 -20.02 -11.16 4.55
CA ILE A 369 -19.93 -12.58 4.93
C ILE A 369 -21.19 -13.07 5.66
N GLY A 370 -21.86 -12.19 6.39
CA GLY A 370 -23.15 -12.48 7.06
C GLY A 370 -24.27 -12.81 6.09
N HIS A 371 -24.22 -12.27 4.87
CA HIS A 371 -25.20 -12.49 3.81
C HIS A 371 -24.81 -13.62 2.84
N SER A 372 -23.65 -14.27 3.01
CA SER A 372 -23.18 -15.32 2.11
C SER A 372 -23.94 -16.64 2.33
N SER A 373 -24.18 -17.38 1.23
CA SER A 373 -24.78 -18.72 1.23
C SER A 373 -23.94 -19.72 2.01
N GLN A 374 -24.54 -20.86 2.42
CA GLN A 374 -23.84 -21.90 3.16
C GLN A 374 -22.71 -22.51 2.32
N PRO A 375 -21.48 -22.72 2.87
CA PRO A 375 -20.34 -23.25 2.15
C PRO A 375 -20.58 -24.64 1.52
N GLU A 376 -21.37 -25.49 2.17
CA GLU A 376 -21.64 -26.86 1.70
C GLU A 376 -22.35 -26.90 0.33
N GLU A 377 -23.22 -25.92 0.03
CA GLU A 377 -23.87 -25.79 -1.28
C GLU A 377 -22.88 -25.38 -2.38
N ILE A 378 -21.84 -24.64 -2.02
CA ILE A 378 -20.84 -24.09 -2.93
C ILE A 378 -19.85 -25.18 -3.37
N TYR A 379 -19.36 -25.97 -2.43
CA TYR A 379 -18.30 -26.98 -2.68
C TYR A 379 -18.83 -28.30 -3.28
N GLY A 380 -20.10 -28.59 -3.17
CA GLY A 380 -20.74 -29.75 -3.80
C GLY A 380 -20.71 -29.72 -5.32
N LYS A 381 -20.49 -28.54 -5.93
CA LYS A 381 -20.47 -28.32 -7.38
C LYS A 381 -19.06 -28.32 -8.00
N VAL A 382 -17.99 -28.49 -7.21
CA VAL A 382 -16.63 -28.60 -7.76
C VAL A 382 -16.52 -29.89 -8.57
N PRO A 383 -16.30 -29.85 -9.90
CA PRO A 383 -16.29 -31.03 -10.74
C PRO A 383 -15.24 -32.03 -10.29
N LEU A 384 -15.56 -33.34 -10.35
CA LEU A 384 -14.65 -34.42 -9.95
C LEU A 384 -13.28 -34.34 -10.61
N TYR A 385 -13.18 -33.90 -11.84
CA TYR A 385 -11.90 -33.72 -12.55
C TYR A 385 -11.00 -32.63 -11.92
N ALA A 386 -11.56 -31.59 -11.29
CA ALA A 386 -10.78 -30.60 -10.56
C ALA A 386 -10.10 -31.22 -9.32
N ARG A 387 -10.63 -32.34 -8.81
CA ARG A 387 -10.03 -33.11 -7.71
C ARG A 387 -8.83 -33.97 -8.15
N PHE A 388 -8.67 -34.23 -9.46
CA PHE A 388 -7.55 -35.00 -10.01
C PHE A 388 -6.26 -34.17 -10.20
N PHE A 389 -6.34 -32.83 -10.15
CA PHE A 389 -5.17 -31.94 -10.16
C PHE A 389 -4.53 -31.75 -8.76
N VAL A 390 -4.98 -32.53 -7.79
CA VAL A 390 -4.59 -32.49 -6.36
C VAL A 390 -3.56 -33.63 -6.02
N LYS A 391 -2.69 -34.00 -6.96
CA LYS A 391 -1.55 -34.85 -6.63
C LYS A 391 -0.22 -34.14 -6.80
#